data_f08f2c7c1e22037487dad963b6780f68
#
_entry.id   f08f2c7c1e22037487dad963b6780f68
#
_cell.length_a   1.000
_cell.length_b   1.000
_cell.length_c   1.000
_cell.angle_alpha   90.00
_cell.angle_beta   90.00
_cell.angle_gamma   90.00
#
_symmetry.space_group_name_H-M   'P 1'
#
loop_
_entity.id
_entity.type
_entity.pdbx_description
1 polymer ?
#
loop_
_entity_poly.entity_id
_entity_poly.type
_entity_poly.pdbx_seq_one_letter_code
_entity_poly.pdbx_strand_id
1 'polypeptide(L)'
;MTQSKQYDYIIIGNGLAGFQLALAISQDPYFNNKQIALIDRSLKTQNDKTWSFWEKGTGKWDSIVSKSWNEALVFTRKKELSLKLTPYTYKTIHALDFYTKAKEILEEKLNFSFIIEDVLSVENSIHPKVLTTKNSYVARHIFDSRVTEDYFSKFNNYTKIIQHFKGWIIETDLPVFNTDQFTMMDYRLKDGDQTTFTYVLPLSSTRALVEFTYFTPTLVDEATYDSYIKQYISSLLKIDNYTIVETESGSIPMTNFPFEKYSTKHITKIGTAGGWVKGSTG
;
A
#
# COMPACT_ATOMS: atom_id res chain seq x y z
N MET A 1 0.81 13.15 -36.79
CA MET A 1 1.71 12.61 -35.74
C MET A 1 1.57 13.51 -34.54
N THR A 2 1.03 13.03 -33.46
CA THR A 2 0.90 13.78 -32.20
C THR A 2 2.30 14.06 -31.67
N GLN A 3 2.64 15.32 -31.49
CA GLN A 3 3.94 15.75 -30.98
C GLN A 3 4.14 15.19 -29.55
N SER A 4 5.20 14.40 -29.35
CA SER A 4 5.52 13.86 -28.02
C SER A 4 5.87 15.01 -27.07
N LYS A 5 5.21 15.09 -25.92
CA LYS A 5 5.59 16.04 -24.87
C LYS A 5 6.87 15.55 -24.19
N GLN A 6 7.78 16.48 -23.88
CA GLN A 6 9.07 16.18 -23.31
C GLN A 6 9.17 16.60 -21.85
N TYR A 7 9.75 15.72 -21.02
CA TYR A 7 10.04 15.95 -19.61
C TYR A 7 11.50 15.57 -19.31
N ASP A 8 12.03 16.04 -18.19
CA ASP A 8 13.30 15.53 -17.69
C ASP A 8 13.08 14.17 -17.00
N TYR A 9 12.03 14.06 -16.22
CA TYR A 9 11.67 12.85 -15.46
C TYR A 9 10.19 12.53 -15.57
N ILE A 10 9.87 11.24 -15.65
CA ILE A 10 8.50 10.75 -15.58
C ILE A 10 8.41 9.75 -14.44
N ILE A 11 7.40 9.90 -13.59
CA ILE A 11 7.03 8.94 -12.53
C ILE A 11 5.71 8.30 -12.94
N ILE A 12 5.69 6.98 -13.11
CA ILE A 12 4.50 6.21 -13.45
C ILE A 12 3.94 5.56 -12.18
N GLY A 13 2.71 5.91 -11.86
CA GLY A 13 1.98 5.46 -10.68
C GLY A 13 2.06 6.45 -9.52
N ASN A 14 0.92 7.06 -9.17
CA ASN A 14 0.74 8.01 -8.08
C ASN A 14 0.31 7.30 -6.78
N GLY A 15 0.84 6.10 -6.54
CA GLY A 15 0.72 5.42 -5.26
C GLY A 15 1.78 5.90 -4.25
N LEU A 16 1.92 5.18 -3.13
CA LEU A 16 2.86 5.52 -2.06
C LEU A 16 4.28 5.77 -2.59
N ALA A 17 4.82 4.85 -3.39
CA ALA A 17 6.20 4.94 -3.88
C ALA A 17 6.40 6.13 -4.83
N GLY A 18 5.47 6.36 -5.77
CA GLY A 18 5.56 7.46 -6.72
C GLY A 18 5.46 8.82 -6.05
N PHE A 19 4.49 9.02 -5.15
CA PHE A 19 4.37 10.27 -4.40
C PHE A 19 5.53 10.51 -3.44
N GLN A 20 6.02 9.48 -2.73
CA GLN A 20 7.19 9.65 -1.86
C GLN A 20 8.44 10.08 -2.65
N LEU A 21 8.65 9.49 -3.82
CA LEU A 21 9.72 9.89 -4.73
C LEU A 21 9.53 11.32 -5.21
N ALA A 22 8.34 11.69 -5.67
CA ALA A 22 8.03 13.04 -6.13
C ALA A 22 8.26 14.08 -5.03
N LEU A 23 7.83 13.78 -3.78
CA LEU A 23 8.07 14.64 -2.63
C LEU A 23 9.55 14.78 -2.29
N ALA A 24 10.34 13.71 -2.40
CA ALA A 24 11.78 13.79 -2.21
C ALA A 24 12.44 14.65 -3.30
N ILE A 25 12.07 14.45 -4.55
CA ILE A 25 12.53 15.26 -5.70
C ILE A 25 12.16 16.73 -5.49
N SER A 26 10.96 17.04 -5.00
CA SER A 26 10.49 18.41 -4.81
C SER A 26 11.26 19.21 -3.75
N GLN A 27 11.99 18.52 -2.87
CA GLN A 27 12.81 19.10 -1.79
C GLN A 27 14.29 19.24 -2.17
N ASP A 28 14.74 18.61 -3.25
CA ASP A 28 16.12 18.66 -3.69
C ASP A 28 16.33 19.78 -4.73
N PRO A 29 17.17 20.79 -4.46
CA PRO A 29 17.44 21.92 -5.35
C PRO A 29 17.92 21.52 -6.76
N TYR A 30 18.53 20.36 -6.91
CA TYR A 30 18.96 19.85 -8.22
C TYR A 30 17.79 19.76 -9.23
N PHE A 31 16.58 19.52 -8.75
CA PHE A 31 15.39 19.32 -9.57
C PHE A 31 14.58 20.61 -9.81
N ASN A 32 14.95 21.75 -9.23
CA ASN A 32 14.16 22.99 -9.35
C ASN A 32 13.92 23.42 -10.82
N ASN A 33 14.87 23.17 -11.71
CA ASN A 33 14.81 23.52 -13.14
C ASN A 33 14.48 22.30 -14.02
N LYS A 34 13.97 21.21 -13.44
CA LYS A 34 13.62 19.99 -14.20
C LYS A 34 12.12 19.87 -14.33
N GLN A 35 11.64 19.51 -15.51
CA GLN A 35 10.22 19.23 -15.75
C GLN A 35 9.90 17.78 -15.39
N ILE A 36 8.96 17.58 -14.50
CA ILE A 36 8.63 16.28 -13.93
C ILE A 36 7.16 15.99 -14.19
N ALA A 37 6.85 14.84 -14.78
CA ALA A 37 5.49 14.35 -14.96
C ALA A 37 5.19 13.19 -14.00
N LEU A 38 4.03 13.25 -13.36
CA LEU A 38 3.42 12.12 -12.64
C LEU A 38 2.26 11.61 -13.48
N ILE A 39 2.34 10.34 -13.91
CA ILE A 39 1.32 9.72 -14.76
C ILE A 39 0.64 8.59 -13.99
N ASP A 40 -0.68 8.66 -13.85
CA ASP A 40 -1.52 7.60 -13.27
C ASP A 40 -2.86 7.54 -14.00
N ARG A 41 -3.49 6.37 -14.00
CA ARG A 41 -4.83 6.18 -14.56
C ARG A 41 -5.94 6.84 -13.75
N SER A 42 -5.69 7.17 -12.49
CA SER A 42 -6.69 7.68 -11.56
C SER A 42 -6.25 8.95 -10.82
N LEU A 43 -7.22 9.74 -10.39
CA LEU A 43 -7.01 10.96 -9.60
C LEU A 43 -6.64 10.69 -8.13
N LYS A 44 -6.70 9.44 -7.67
CA LYS A 44 -6.49 9.09 -6.25
C LYS A 44 -7.40 9.89 -5.30
N THR A 45 -8.70 9.77 -5.52
CA THR A 45 -9.75 10.48 -4.75
C THR A 45 -10.48 9.57 -3.77
N GLN A 46 -10.06 8.31 -3.65
CA GLN A 46 -10.67 7.33 -2.75
C GLN A 46 -9.64 6.81 -1.75
N ASN A 47 -10.12 6.43 -0.57
CA ASN A 47 -9.31 5.71 0.40
C ASN A 47 -9.23 4.25 -0.01
N ASP A 48 -8.20 3.91 -0.81
CA ASP A 48 -8.02 2.57 -1.37
C ASP A 48 -7.10 1.67 -0.52
N LYS A 49 -6.47 2.24 0.52
CA LYS A 49 -5.50 1.56 1.41
C LYS A 49 -5.47 2.21 2.79
N THR A 50 -5.17 1.39 3.78
CA THR A 50 -4.73 1.83 5.11
C THR A 50 -3.27 1.43 5.27
N TRP A 51 -2.39 2.38 5.58
CA TRP A 51 -0.98 2.10 5.81
C TRP A 51 -0.62 2.28 7.27
N SER A 52 0.01 1.26 7.82
CA SER A 52 0.47 1.28 9.20
C SER A 52 1.98 1.09 9.25
N PHE A 53 2.64 1.79 10.17
CA PHE A 53 4.10 1.80 10.26
C PHE A 53 4.58 2.03 11.69
N TRP A 54 5.81 1.62 11.94
CA TRP A 54 6.52 1.83 13.18
C TRP A 54 7.32 3.11 13.13
N GLU A 55 7.17 3.96 14.15
CA GLU A 55 7.95 5.18 14.25
C GLU A 55 8.37 5.46 15.68
N LYS A 56 9.55 6.07 15.83
CA LYS A 56 10.07 6.52 17.13
C LYS A 56 9.90 8.03 17.24
N GLY A 57 9.07 8.46 18.20
CA GLY A 57 8.81 9.88 18.42
C GLY A 57 7.94 10.51 17.33
N THR A 58 8.16 11.80 17.06
CA THR A 58 7.43 12.59 16.05
C THR A 58 7.99 12.34 14.67
N GLY A 59 7.09 12.17 13.68
CA GLY A 59 7.44 11.90 12.32
C GLY A 59 6.86 12.85 11.29
N LYS A 60 7.30 12.68 10.05
CA LYS A 60 6.89 13.52 8.90
C LYS A 60 5.39 13.53 8.66
N TRP A 61 4.72 12.43 8.98
CA TRP A 61 3.31 12.20 8.63
C TRP A 61 2.35 12.36 9.80
N ASP A 62 2.81 12.85 10.96
CA ASP A 62 2.00 12.98 12.17
C ASP A 62 0.74 13.83 11.96
N SER A 63 0.77 14.80 11.06
CA SER A 63 -0.39 15.65 10.74
C SER A 63 -1.54 14.92 10.03
N ILE A 64 -1.29 13.70 9.52
CA ILE A 64 -2.28 12.86 8.84
C ILE A 64 -2.40 11.47 9.49
N VAL A 65 -1.80 11.28 10.66
CA VAL A 65 -1.99 10.04 11.45
C VAL A 65 -3.43 10.01 11.96
N SER A 66 -4.18 9.00 11.54
CA SER A 66 -5.57 8.81 11.97
C SER A 66 -5.64 8.16 13.35
N LYS A 67 -4.70 7.27 13.68
CA LYS A 67 -4.59 6.62 14.98
C LYS A 67 -3.16 6.14 15.25
N SER A 68 -2.81 6.05 16.54
CA SER A 68 -1.55 5.47 17.00
C SER A 68 -1.75 4.64 18.26
N TRP A 69 -0.88 3.63 18.46
CA TRP A 69 -0.92 2.73 19.61
C TRP A 69 0.49 2.53 20.17
N ASN A 70 0.54 2.40 21.50
CA ASN A 70 1.77 2.10 22.25
C ASN A 70 1.78 0.66 22.79
N GLU A 71 0.70 -0.08 22.59
CA GLU A 71 0.55 -1.46 23.01
C GLU A 71 -0.06 -2.31 21.89
N ALA A 72 0.39 -3.56 21.80
CA ALA A 72 -0.13 -4.53 20.85
C ALA A 72 -0.45 -5.87 21.53
N LEU A 73 -1.42 -6.59 20.97
CA LEU A 73 -1.77 -7.94 21.36
C LEU A 73 -1.37 -8.93 20.26
N VAL A 74 -0.85 -10.06 20.67
CA VAL A 74 -0.66 -11.23 19.81
C VAL A 74 -1.33 -12.43 20.46
N PHE A 75 -2.22 -13.08 19.71
CA PHE A 75 -2.93 -14.26 20.19
C PHE A 75 -2.43 -15.50 19.46
N THR A 76 -2.09 -16.52 20.23
CA THR A 76 -1.89 -17.88 19.76
C THR A 76 -3.03 -18.76 20.24
N ARG A 77 -3.13 -20.01 19.77
CA ARG A 77 -4.13 -20.96 20.29
C ARG A 77 -4.09 -21.15 21.81
N LYS A 78 -2.93 -20.91 22.45
CA LYS A 78 -2.69 -21.22 23.86
C LYS A 78 -2.35 -20.01 24.73
N LYS A 79 -1.94 -18.91 24.13
CA LYS A 79 -1.40 -17.75 24.86
C LYS A 79 -1.85 -16.44 24.23
N GLU A 80 -2.09 -15.48 25.10
CA GLU A 80 -2.17 -14.07 24.79
C GLU A 80 -0.88 -13.40 25.24
N LEU A 81 -0.34 -12.53 24.39
CA LEU A 81 0.85 -11.74 24.66
C LEU A 81 0.51 -10.28 24.50
N SER A 82 0.69 -9.52 25.57
CA SER A 82 0.65 -8.04 25.51
C SER A 82 2.06 -7.51 25.36
N LEU A 83 2.25 -6.64 24.36
CA LEU A 83 3.51 -6.08 23.97
C LEU A 83 3.50 -4.57 24.20
N LYS A 84 4.43 -4.08 25.03
CA LYS A 84 4.72 -2.64 25.11
C LYS A 84 5.66 -2.28 23.96
N LEU A 85 5.29 -1.28 23.17
CA LEU A 85 5.99 -0.96 21.93
C LEU A 85 7.13 0.04 22.13
N THR A 86 7.26 0.65 23.32
CA THR A 86 8.32 1.62 23.63
C THR A 86 9.72 1.08 23.25
N PRO A 87 10.55 1.84 22.51
CA PRO A 87 10.41 3.28 22.22
C PRO A 87 9.63 3.61 20.94
N TYR A 88 9.00 2.63 20.30
CA TYR A 88 8.22 2.82 19.09
C TYR A 88 6.75 3.05 19.38
N THR A 89 6.07 3.68 18.42
CA THR A 89 4.62 3.79 18.32
C THR A 89 4.21 3.18 17.00
N TYR A 90 3.13 2.43 16.99
CA TYR A 90 2.52 1.96 15.76
C TYR A 90 1.48 2.98 15.32
N LYS A 91 1.64 3.51 14.11
CA LYS A 91 0.82 4.59 13.56
C LYS A 91 0.10 4.12 12.31
N THR A 92 -1.11 4.62 12.07
CA THR A 92 -1.86 4.35 10.85
C THR A 92 -2.32 5.63 10.18
N ILE A 93 -2.30 5.64 8.85
CA ILE A 93 -2.78 6.71 7.99
C ILE A 93 -3.70 6.14 6.91
N HIS A 94 -4.69 6.91 6.48
CA HIS A 94 -5.47 6.58 5.29
C HIS A 94 -4.70 7.02 4.03
N ALA A 95 -4.79 6.21 2.99
CA ALA A 95 -4.14 6.52 1.71
C ALA A 95 -4.64 7.83 1.12
N LEU A 96 -5.93 8.13 1.25
CA LEU A 96 -6.52 9.38 0.76
C LEU A 96 -5.89 10.61 1.42
N ASP A 97 -5.67 10.60 2.74
CA ASP A 97 -5.05 11.71 3.46
C ASP A 97 -3.61 11.94 2.98
N PHE A 98 -2.88 10.85 2.76
CA PHE A 98 -1.54 10.93 2.18
C PHE A 98 -1.55 11.45 0.74
N TYR A 99 -2.46 10.98 -0.12
CA TYR A 99 -2.57 11.43 -1.50
C TYR A 99 -2.91 12.92 -1.57
N THR A 100 -3.85 13.37 -0.75
CA THR A 100 -4.26 14.77 -0.65
C THR A 100 -3.09 15.63 -0.23
N LYS A 101 -2.41 15.26 0.86
CA LYS A 101 -1.25 16.00 1.36
C LYS A 101 -0.09 16.06 0.38
N ALA A 102 0.20 14.95 -0.30
CA ALA A 102 1.25 14.90 -1.31
C ALA A 102 0.93 15.79 -2.52
N LYS A 103 -0.33 15.78 -2.99
CA LYS A 103 -0.78 16.64 -4.09
C LYS A 103 -0.70 18.12 -3.71
N GLU A 104 -1.21 18.53 -2.56
CA GLU A 104 -1.12 19.91 -2.07
C GLU A 104 0.31 20.45 -2.16
N ILE A 105 1.28 19.68 -1.67
CA ILE A 105 2.70 20.08 -1.68
C ILE A 105 3.26 20.16 -3.10
N LEU A 106 2.89 19.22 -3.97
CA LEU A 106 3.45 19.15 -5.32
C LEU A 106 2.78 20.13 -6.31
N GLU A 107 1.50 20.46 -6.12
CA GLU A 107 0.77 21.43 -6.95
C GLU A 107 1.28 22.86 -6.75
N GLU A 108 1.91 23.16 -5.61
CA GLU A 108 2.62 24.45 -5.40
C GLU A 108 3.89 24.57 -6.25
N LYS A 109 4.37 23.48 -6.86
CA LYS A 109 5.60 23.43 -7.65
C LYS A 109 5.30 23.54 -9.15
N LEU A 110 5.73 24.63 -9.78
CA LEU A 110 5.46 24.91 -11.21
C LEU A 110 6.10 23.90 -12.19
N ASN A 111 7.06 23.14 -11.73
CA ASN A 111 7.79 22.16 -12.54
C ASN A 111 7.22 20.73 -12.46
N PHE A 112 6.13 20.51 -11.73
CA PHE A 112 5.43 19.23 -11.68
C PHE A 112 4.15 19.27 -12.50
N SER A 113 3.90 18.20 -13.26
CA SER A 113 2.69 18.03 -14.08
C SER A 113 1.99 16.72 -13.72
N PHE A 114 0.71 16.79 -13.38
CA PHE A 114 -0.13 15.62 -13.16
C PHE A 114 -0.86 15.24 -14.44
N ILE A 115 -0.72 13.99 -14.87
CA ILE A 115 -1.29 13.46 -16.10
C ILE A 115 -2.16 12.25 -15.76
N ILE A 116 -3.45 12.34 -16.07
CA ILE A 116 -4.41 11.28 -15.81
C ILE A 116 -4.66 10.51 -17.11
N GLU A 117 -3.82 9.50 -17.32
CA GLU A 117 -3.84 8.65 -18.50
C GLU A 117 -3.34 7.24 -18.15
N ASP A 118 -3.89 6.24 -18.79
CA ASP A 118 -3.44 4.85 -18.63
C ASP A 118 -2.17 4.61 -19.45
N VAL A 119 -1.12 4.09 -18.82
CA VAL A 119 0.15 3.79 -19.50
C VAL A 119 0.09 2.42 -20.14
N LEU A 120 0.14 2.39 -21.46
CA LEU A 120 0.11 1.18 -22.27
C LEU A 120 1.46 0.49 -22.33
N SER A 121 2.54 1.25 -22.63
CA SER A 121 3.89 0.71 -22.71
C SER A 121 4.95 1.73 -22.35
N VAL A 122 6.13 1.21 -22.01
CA VAL A 122 7.36 2.01 -21.82
C VAL A 122 8.45 1.41 -22.67
N GLU A 123 8.98 2.22 -23.58
CA GLU A 123 10.08 1.87 -24.47
C GLU A 123 11.40 2.30 -23.85
N ASN A 124 12.35 1.35 -23.75
CA ASN A 124 13.68 1.61 -23.23
C ASN A 124 14.62 2.05 -24.37
N SER A 125 15.02 3.32 -24.33
CA SER A 125 15.97 3.91 -25.27
C SER A 125 16.80 5.00 -24.57
N ILE A 126 17.69 5.70 -25.27
CA ILE A 126 18.45 6.84 -24.71
C ILE A 126 17.51 7.95 -24.23
N HIS A 127 16.38 8.11 -24.90
CA HIS A 127 15.26 8.96 -24.50
C HIS A 127 14.03 8.06 -24.34
N PRO A 128 13.83 7.41 -23.17
CA PRO A 128 12.77 6.46 -22.99
C PRO A 128 11.41 7.13 -23.18
N LYS A 129 10.48 6.36 -23.76
CA LYS A 129 9.18 6.85 -24.18
C LYS A 129 8.07 6.12 -23.45
N VAL A 130 7.11 6.88 -22.94
CA VAL A 130 5.86 6.39 -22.37
C VAL A 130 4.76 6.56 -23.40
N LEU A 131 4.10 5.47 -23.76
CA LEU A 131 2.86 5.49 -24.54
C LEU A 131 1.68 5.32 -23.61
N THR A 132 0.73 6.23 -23.71
CA THR A 132 -0.51 6.20 -22.96
C THR A 132 -1.72 6.02 -23.87
N THR A 133 -2.90 5.96 -23.29
CA THR A 133 -4.17 5.88 -24.04
C THR A 133 -4.46 7.11 -24.91
N LYS A 134 -3.85 8.26 -24.62
CA LYS A 134 -4.14 9.52 -25.33
C LYS A 134 -2.93 10.12 -26.03
N ASN A 135 -1.74 10.01 -25.42
CA ASN A 135 -0.55 10.72 -25.85
C ASN A 135 0.72 9.84 -25.78
N SER A 136 1.82 10.44 -26.18
CA SER A 136 3.15 9.89 -25.92
C SER A 136 4.04 10.93 -25.25
N TYR A 137 4.90 10.47 -24.35
CA TYR A 137 5.79 11.29 -23.55
C TYR A 137 7.21 10.75 -23.62
N VAL A 138 8.19 11.65 -23.69
CA VAL A 138 9.61 11.30 -23.73
C VAL A 138 10.30 11.91 -22.52
N ALA A 139 11.22 11.18 -21.89
CA ALA A 139 11.99 11.69 -20.76
C ALA A 139 13.48 11.34 -20.88
N ARG A 140 14.31 11.92 -19.99
CA ARG A 140 15.69 11.46 -19.78
C ARG A 140 15.72 10.21 -18.92
N HIS A 141 14.78 10.13 -17.96
CA HIS A 141 14.66 8.97 -17.07
C HIS A 141 13.22 8.75 -16.65
N ILE A 142 12.82 7.49 -16.50
CA ILE A 142 11.49 7.07 -16.07
C ILE A 142 11.61 6.28 -14.78
N PHE A 143 10.77 6.60 -13.81
CA PHE A 143 10.51 5.79 -12.62
C PHE A 143 9.16 5.07 -12.78
N ASP A 144 9.19 3.73 -12.83
CA ASP A 144 8.00 2.93 -13.17
C ASP A 144 7.61 2.01 -12.01
N SER A 145 6.45 2.26 -11.40
CA SER A 145 5.93 1.44 -10.31
C SER A 145 5.13 0.22 -10.77
N ARG A 146 4.95 0.01 -12.07
CA ARG A 146 4.19 -1.12 -12.61
C ARG A 146 5.03 -2.39 -12.55
N VAL A 147 4.45 -3.42 -11.93
CA VAL A 147 5.06 -4.75 -11.88
C VAL A 147 5.20 -5.30 -13.31
N THR A 148 6.34 -5.91 -13.60
CA THR A 148 6.61 -6.49 -14.91
C THR A 148 5.72 -7.71 -15.19
N GLU A 149 5.33 -7.92 -16.46
CA GLU A 149 4.53 -9.07 -16.89
C GLU A 149 5.23 -10.40 -16.60
N ASP A 150 6.56 -10.45 -16.67
CA ASP A 150 7.34 -11.66 -16.37
C ASP A 150 7.10 -12.16 -14.94
N TYR A 151 6.79 -11.28 -13.98
CA TYR A 151 6.43 -11.70 -12.63
C TYR A 151 5.18 -12.58 -12.62
N PHE A 152 4.22 -12.29 -13.49
CA PHE A 152 2.96 -13.03 -13.59
C PHE A 152 3.06 -14.29 -14.45
N SER A 153 4.19 -14.47 -15.16
CA SER A 153 4.40 -15.65 -16.00
C SER A 153 4.40 -16.93 -15.17
N LYS A 154 3.69 -17.95 -15.68
CA LYS A 154 3.67 -19.31 -15.09
C LYS A 154 4.97 -20.08 -15.32
N PHE A 155 5.82 -19.61 -16.23
CA PHE A 155 7.07 -20.30 -16.62
C PHE A 155 8.29 -19.87 -15.82
N ASN A 156 8.17 -18.92 -14.91
CA ASN A 156 9.29 -18.55 -14.05
C ASN A 156 9.35 -19.50 -12.83
N ASN A 157 10.57 -19.88 -12.47
CA ASN A 157 10.85 -20.83 -11.38
C ASN A 157 11.08 -20.14 -10.01
N TYR A 158 10.59 -18.90 -9.84
CA TYR A 158 10.74 -18.19 -8.59
C TYR A 158 9.68 -18.61 -7.58
N THR A 159 10.08 -18.69 -6.32
CA THR A 159 9.14 -18.94 -5.22
C THR A 159 8.21 -17.75 -5.08
N LYS A 160 6.92 -18.00 -5.03
CA LYS A 160 5.89 -17.00 -4.84
C LYS A 160 4.96 -17.42 -3.72
N ILE A 161 4.93 -16.63 -2.67
CA ILE A 161 3.88 -16.62 -1.67
C ILE A 161 3.28 -15.22 -1.72
N ILE A 162 1.99 -15.13 -1.61
CA ILE A 162 1.28 -13.87 -1.59
C ILE A 162 0.77 -13.67 -0.16
N GLN A 163 1.16 -12.56 0.47
CA GLN A 163 0.40 -12.06 1.60
C GLN A 163 -0.81 -11.35 1.03
N HIS A 164 -1.98 -11.89 1.23
CA HIS A 164 -3.20 -11.29 0.71
C HIS A 164 -4.27 -11.23 1.79
N PHE A 165 -5.10 -10.21 1.71
CA PHE A 165 -6.02 -9.89 2.78
C PHE A 165 -7.27 -9.17 2.28
N LYS A 166 -8.31 -9.26 3.10
CA LYS A 166 -9.48 -8.40 3.05
C LYS A 166 -9.77 -7.89 4.44
N GLY A 167 -10.11 -6.62 4.54
CA GLY A 167 -10.47 -5.95 5.78
C GLY A 167 -11.80 -5.23 5.67
N TRP A 168 -12.54 -5.20 6.78
CA TRP A 168 -13.73 -4.38 6.95
C TRP A 168 -13.48 -3.36 8.04
N ILE A 169 -13.75 -2.09 7.77
CA ILE A 169 -13.94 -1.11 8.83
C ILE A 169 -15.39 -1.23 9.28
N ILE A 170 -15.57 -1.69 10.51
CA ILE A 170 -16.88 -1.87 11.11
C ILE A 170 -17.15 -0.77 12.14
N GLU A 171 -18.43 -0.41 12.29
CA GLU A 171 -18.92 0.53 13.26
C GLU A 171 -20.05 -0.10 14.09
N THR A 172 -20.00 0.11 15.40
CA THR A 172 -20.95 -0.41 16.39
C THR A 172 -21.67 0.72 17.11
N ASP A 173 -22.92 0.49 17.56
CA ASP A 173 -23.70 1.48 18.30
C ASP A 173 -23.13 1.74 19.70
N LEU A 174 -22.49 0.75 20.29
CA LEU A 174 -21.93 0.82 21.65
C LEU A 174 -20.39 0.72 21.61
N PRO A 175 -19.69 1.34 22.58
CA PRO A 175 -18.24 1.23 22.70
C PRO A 175 -17.82 -0.20 23.08
N VAL A 176 -17.16 -0.90 22.16
CA VAL A 176 -16.71 -2.29 22.32
C VAL A 176 -15.21 -2.46 22.12
N PHE A 177 -14.53 -1.46 21.54
CA PHE A 177 -13.09 -1.53 21.25
C PHE A 177 -12.26 -0.80 22.30
N ASN A 178 -11.18 -1.44 22.73
CA ASN A 178 -10.13 -0.76 23.51
C ASN A 178 -9.22 0.03 22.54
N THR A 179 -9.18 1.34 22.69
CA THR A 179 -8.44 2.23 21.80
C THR A 179 -6.96 2.38 22.13
N ASP A 180 -6.48 1.83 23.25
CA ASP A 180 -5.09 1.98 23.71
C ASP A 180 -4.17 0.91 23.13
N GLN A 181 -4.73 -0.17 22.62
CA GLN A 181 -4.01 -1.31 22.08
C GLN A 181 -4.66 -1.83 20.80
N PHE A 182 -3.88 -2.46 19.94
CA PHE A 182 -4.38 -3.13 18.75
C PHE A 182 -3.98 -4.61 18.73
N THR A 183 -4.73 -5.42 17.98
CA THR A 183 -4.36 -6.82 17.75
C THR A 183 -3.46 -6.89 16.51
N MET A 184 -2.17 -7.14 16.73
CA MET A 184 -1.19 -7.24 15.66
C MET A 184 -1.36 -8.54 14.86
N MET A 185 -1.53 -9.66 15.55
CA MET A 185 -1.70 -10.97 14.93
C MET A 185 -2.52 -11.87 15.85
N ASP A 186 -3.66 -12.31 15.38
CA ASP A 186 -4.49 -13.30 16.08
C ASP A 186 -4.56 -14.59 15.26
N TYR A 187 -3.87 -15.63 15.74
CA TYR A 187 -3.77 -16.94 15.11
C TYR A 187 -4.82 -17.94 15.59
N ARG A 188 -5.83 -17.53 16.37
CA ARG A 188 -6.84 -18.42 16.92
C ARG A 188 -7.80 -18.96 15.85
N LEU A 189 -8.14 -18.12 14.85
CA LEU A 189 -8.93 -18.53 13.70
C LEU A 189 -8.03 -18.91 12.53
N LYS A 190 -8.27 -20.07 11.94
CA LYS A 190 -7.47 -20.60 10.83
C LYS A 190 -8.36 -21.21 9.76
N ASP A 191 -7.89 -21.15 8.53
CA ASP A 191 -8.43 -21.90 7.40
C ASP A 191 -7.59 -23.16 7.17
N GLY A 192 -8.05 -24.29 7.73
CA GLY A 192 -7.34 -25.56 7.65
C GLY A 192 -5.89 -25.46 8.13
N ASP A 193 -4.97 -25.90 7.29
CA ASP A 193 -3.52 -25.89 7.56
C ASP A 193 -2.83 -24.63 6.99
N GLN A 194 -3.58 -23.70 6.41
CA GLN A 194 -3.02 -22.50 5.83
C GLN A 194 -2.47 -21.55 6.92
N THR A 195 -1.48 -20.75 6.55
CA THR A 195 -0.98 -19.69 7.42
C THR A 195 -1.88 -18.48 7.29
N THR A 196 -2.65 -18.23 8.34
CA THR A 196 -3.60 -17.13 8.43
C THR A 196 -3.52 -16.43 9.78
N PHE A 197 -3.88 -15.16 9.82
CA PHE A 197 -4.11 -14.43 11.08
C PHE A 197 -5.14 -13.31 10.86
N THR A 198 -5.72 -12.85 11.96
CA THR A 198 -6.58 -11.66 11.95
C THR A 198 -5.84 -10.48 12.59
N TYR A 199 -6.03 -9.33 12.00
CA TYR A 199 -5.50 -8.04 12.42
C TYR A 199 -6.66 -7.14 12.83
N VAL A 200 -6.56 -6.45 13.98
CA VAL A 200 -7.62 -5.54 14.43
C VAL A 200 -7.03 -4.22 14.87
N LEU A 201 -7.43 -3.15 14.19
CA LEU A 201 -7.03 -1.78 14.50
C LEU A 201 -8.23 -0.98 15.03
N PRO A 202 -8.36 -0.80 16.35
CA PRO A 202 -9.38 0.07 16.93
C PRO A 202 -9.10 1.55 16.58
N LEU A 203 -9.91 2.12 15.70
CA LEU A 203 -9.82 3.53 15.30
C LEU A 203 -10.49 4.45 16.33
N SER A 204 -11.59 3.96 16.91
CA SER A 204 -12.29 4.56 18.04
C SER A 204 -12.87 3.48 18.95
N SER A 205 -13.56 3.84 20.02
CA SER A 205 -14.25 2.88 20.88
C SER A 205 -15.41 2.14 20.18
N THR A 206 -15.91 2.70 19.07
CA THR A 206 -17.01 2.12 18.27
C THR A 206 -16.60 1.70 16.87
N ARG A 207 -15.37 1.97 16.43
CA ARG A 207 -14.95 1.73 15.06
C ARG A 207 -13.59 1.03 15.01
N ALA A 208 -13.48 -0.03 14.19
CA ALA A 208 -12.22 -0.74 13.99
C ALA A 208 -12.11 -1.33 12.58
N LEU A 209 -10.88 -1.40 12.07
CA LEU A 209 -10.54 -2.30 10.97
C LEU A 209 -10.40 -3.72 11.53
N VAL A 210 -11.08 -4.67 10.89
CA VAL A 210 -10.91 -6.12 11.13
C VAL A 210 -10.50 -6.74 9.81
N GLU A 211 -9.27 -7.27 9.74
CA GLU A 211 -8.67 -7.78 8.51
C GLU A 211 -8.25 -9.23 8.67
N PHE A 212 -8.65 -10.08 7.74
CA PHE A 212 -8.23 -11.49 7.68
C PHE A 212 -7.18 -11.68 6.59
N THR A 213 -6.01 -12.19 6.97
CA THR A 213 -4.82 -12.27 6.13
C THR A 213 -4.39 -13.71 5.91
N TYR A 214 -4.00 -14.01 4.68
CA TYR A 214 -3.41 -15.27 4.23
C TYR A 214 -1.97 -15.09 3.78
N PHE A 215 -1.19 -16.18 3.91
CA PHE A 215 0.09 -16.37 3.22
C PHE A 215 0.02 -17.66 2.40
N THR A 216 -0.40 -17.55 1.15
CA THR A 216 -0.59 -18.69 0.25
C THR A 216 -0.08 -18.40 -1.17
N PRO A 217 0.21 -19.44 -1.98
CA PRO A 217 0.64 -19.24 -3.36
C PRO A 217 -0.45 -18.66 -4.27
N THR A 218 -1.72 -18.81 -3.90
CA THR A 218 -2.89 -18.38 -4.68
C THR A 218 -3.87 -17.61 -3.80
N LEU A 219 -4.60 -16.69 -4.40
CA LEU A 219 -5.67 -15.97 -3.72
C LEU A 219 -6.86 -16.90 -3.46
N VAL A 220 -7.60 -16.63 -2.38
CA VAL A 220 -8.93 -17.22 -2.14
C VAL A 220 -10.01 -16.31 -2.76
N ASP A 221 -11.23 -16.81 -2.86
CA ASP A 221 -12.36 -16.01 -3.34
C ASP A 221 -12.85 -15.00 -2.28
N GLU A 222 -13.57 -13.98 -2.73
CA GLU A 222 -14.08 -12.91 -1.88
C GLU A 222 -14.98 -13.41 -0.74
N ALA A 223 -15.82 -14.41 -1.02
CA ALA A 223 -16.75 -14.97 -0.04
C ALA A 223 -16.03 -15.70 1.08
N THR A 224 -14.87 -16.28 0.80
CA THR A 224 -14.02 -16.94 1.79
C THR A 224 -13.50 -15.91 2.81
N TYR A 225 -12.93 -14.78 2.37
CA TYR A 225 -12.52 -13.72 3.32
C TYR A 225 -13.71 -13.23 4.16
N ASP A 226 -14.84 -12.94 3.53
CA ASP A 226 -16.03 -12.42 4.21
C ASP A 226 -16.53 -13.39 5.28
N SER A 227 -16.48 -14.68 5.00
CA SER A 227 -16.85 -15.73 5.96
C SER A 227 -15.94 -15.72 7.19
N TYR A 228 -14.62 -15.66 7.01
CA TYR A 228 -13.68 -15.65 8.12
C TYR A 228 -13.72 -14.34 8.92
N ILE A 229 -13.90 -13.19 8.27
CA ILE A 229 -14.08 -11.91 8.97
C ILE A 229 -15.35 -11.94 9.82
N LYS A 230 -16.49 -12.38 9.27
CA LYS A 230 -17.75 -12.55 10.02
C LYS A 230 -17.59 -13.48 11.21
N GLN A 231 -16.96 -14.65 10.99
CA GLN A 231 -16.70 -15.62 12.03
C GLN A 231 -15.82 -15.03 13.14
N TYR A 232 -14.79 -14.27 12.79
CA TYR A 232 -13.93 -13.61 13.76
C TYR A 232 -14.69 -12.60 14.61
N ILE A 233 -15.46 -11.72 13.96
CA ILE A 233 -16.25 -10.68 14.63
C ILE A 233 -17.25 -11.33 15.62
N SER A 234 -18.00 -12.33 15.19
CA SER A 234 -19.02 -12.97 16.05
C SER A 234 -18.40 -13.85 17.13
N SER A 235 -17.41 -14.70 16.80
CA SER A 235 -16.91 -15.73 17.71
C SER A 235 -15.81 -15.24 18.65
N LEU A 236 -14.94 -14.31 18.22
CA LEU A 236 -13.78 -13.85 18.98
C LEU A 236 -13.95 -12.43 19.53
N LEU A 237 -14.50 -11.50 18.75
CA LEU A 237 -14.84 -10.16 19.25
C LEU A 237 -16.17 -10.14 20.00
N LYS A 238 -17.06 -11.13 19.80
CA LYS A 238 -18.40 -11.21 20.42
C LYS A 238 -19.28 -10.02 20.06
N ILE A 239 -19.20 -9.57 18.83
CA ILE A 239 -19.98 -8.45 18.29
C ILE A 239 -21.05 -9.02 17.35
N ASP A 240 -22.32 -8.81 17.68
CA ASP A 240 -23.46 -9.31 16.89
C ASP A 240 -24.03 -8.24 15.96
N ASN A 241 -23.99 -6.96 16.39
CA ASN A 241 -24.55 -5.83 15.64
C ASN A 241 -23.43 -4.84 15.24
N TYR A 242 -23.25 -4.66 13.95
CA TYR A 242 -22.30 -3.70 13.37
C TYR A 242 -22.68 -3.34 11.94
N THR A 243 -22.22 -2.21 11.49
CA THR A 243 -22.31 -1.78 10.08
C THR A 243 -20.91 -1.81 9.44
N ILE A 244 -20.81 -2.33 8.22
CA ILE A 244 -19.57 -2.24 7.44
C ILE A 244 -19.57 -0.86 6.75
N VAL A 245 -18.63 0.01 7.13
CA VAL A 245 -18.55 1.37 6.59
C VAL A 245 -17.55 1.51 5.45
N GLU A 246 -16.48 0.70 5.47
CA GLU A 246 -15.48 0.65 4.39
C GLU A 246 -14.98 -0.79 4.23
N THR A 247 -14.46 -1.10 3.05
CA THR A 247 -13.77 -2.36 2.77
C THR A 247 -12.45 -2.09 2.07
N GLU A 248 -11.43 -2.85 2.44
CA GLU A 248 -10.15 -2.82 1.74
C GLU A 248 -9.67 -4.23 1.43
N SER A 249 -8.85 -4.36 0.41
CA SER A 249 -8.18 -5.61 0.07
C SER A 249 -6.82 -5.35 -0.54
N GLY A 250 -5.95 -6.33 -0.44
CA GLY A 250 -4.61 -6.20 -1.01
C GLY A 250 -3.91 -7.53 -1.18
N SER A 251 -2.87 -7.48 -2.00
CA SER A 251 -1.95 -8.59 -2.19
C SER A 251 -0.53 -8.07 -2.28
N ILE A 252 0.35 -8.64 -1.47
CA ILE A 252 1.75 -8.25 -1.36
C ILE A 252 2.60 -9.45 -1.77
N PRO A 253 3.44 -9.32 -2.80
CA PRO A 253 4.29 -10.43 -3.24
C PRO A 253 5.39 -10.71 -2.24
N MET A 254 5.41 -11.92 -1.69
CA MET A 254 6.50 -12.50 -0.90
C MET A 254 7.28 -13.43 -1.81
N THR A 255 8.35 -12.95 -2.42
CA THR A 255 9.00 -13.68 -3.51
C THR A 255 10.50 -13.39 -3.58
N ASN A 256 11.25 -14.32 -4.17
CA ASN A 256 12.63 -14.11 -4.58
C ASN A 256 12.76 -13.71 -6.05
N PHE A 257 11.68 -13.22 -6.66
CA PHE A 257 11.71 -12.68 -8.02
C PHE A 257 12.65 -11.47 -8.09
N PRO A 258 13.60 -11.45 -9.02
CA PRO A 258 14.65 -10.43 -9.08
C PRO A 258 14.14 -9.13 -9.73
N PHE A 259 13.26 -8.40 -9.07
CA PHE A 259 12.67 -7.16 -9.58
C PHE A 259 13.72 -6.13 -10.02
N GLU A 260 14.87 -6.09 -9.36
CA GLU A 260 15.98 -5.17 -9.64
C GLU A 260 16.54 -5.33 -11.07
N LYS A 261 16.45 -6.52 -11.66
CA LYS A 261 16.91 -6.80 -13.02
C LYS A 261 16.07 -6.12 -14.10
N TYR A 262 14.89 -5.64 -13.74
CA TYR A 262 14.00 -4.93 -14.66
C TYR A 262 14.22 -3.41 -14.69
N SER A 263 15.13 -2.93 -13.88
CA SER A 263 15.69 -1.58 -14.03
C SER A 263 16.76 -1.55 -15.11
N THR A 264 16.84 -0.42 -15.81
CA THR A 264 17.82 -0.19 -16.87
C THR A 264 18.55 1.12 -16.63
N LYS A 265 19.45 1.52 -17.51
CA LYS A 265 20.14 2.82 -17.42
C LYS A 265 19.16 4.01 -17.40
N HIS A 266 18.02 3.89 -18.08
CA HIS A 266 17.07 4.99 -18.27
C HIS A 266 15.67 4.75 -17.68
N ILE A 267 15.45 3.58 -17.09
CA ILE A 267 14.20 3.22 -16.41
C ILE A 267 14.54 2.58 -15.07
N THR A 268 14.05 3.18 -13.98
CA THR A 268 14.16 2.60 -12.64
C THR A 268 12.80 2.08 -12.20
N LYS A 269 12.73 0.80 -11.86
CA LYS A 269 11.55 0.24 -11.22
C LYS A 269 11.49 0.66 -9.76
N ILE A 270 10.31 1.08 -9.28
CA ILE A 270 10.09 1.61 -7.92
C ILE A 270 8.94 0.88 -7.22
N GLY A 271 8.88 1.01 -5.90
CA GLY A 271 7.85 0.36 -5.08
C GLY A 271 7.90 -1.16 -5.20
N THR A 272 6.75 -1.81 -5.24
CA THR A 272 6.65 -3.27 -5.42
C THR A 272 7.37 -3.75 -6.68
N ALA A 273 7.28 -3.01 -7.77
CA ALA A 273 7.97 -3.32 -9.02
C ALA A 273 9.49 -3.21 -8.94
N GLY A 274 10.00 -2.44 -7.99
CA GLY A 274 11.43 -2.32 -7.66
C GLY A 274 11.91 -3.28 -6.57
N GLY A 275 11.04 -4.18 -6.09
CA GLY A 275 11.36 -5.11 -5.00
C GLY A 275 11.41 -4.44 -3.61
N TRP A 276 10.73 -3.31 -3.42
CA TRP A 276 10.73 -2.57 -2.14
C TRP A 276 9.74 -3.18 -1.13
N VAL A 277 9.49 -4.45 -1.23
CA VAL A 277 8.69 -5.23 -0.31
C VAL A 277 9.61 -6.09 0.54
N LYS A 278 9.43 -6.06 1.84
CA LYS A 278 10.15 -6.96 2.73
C LYS A 278 9.56 -8.36 2.62
N GLY A 279 10.31 -9.30 2.04
CA GLY A 279 9.84 -10.66 1.73
C GLY A 279 9.47 -11.54 2.94
N SER A 280 9.59 -11.04 4.16
CA SER A 280 9.21 -11.76 5.40
C SER A 280 8.01 -11.17 6.13
N THR A 281 7.62 -9.94 5.82
CA THR A 281 6.55 -9.23 6.58
C THR A 281 5.67 -8.33 5.71
N GLY A 282 5.97 -8.20 4.41
CA GLY A 282 5.27 -7.27 3.52
C GLY A 282 5.75 -5.84 3.60
#